data_a2c95b540e5a84aafce5d091301c5cb8
#
_entry.id   a2c95b540e5a84aafce5d091301c5cb8
#
_cell.length_a   1.000
_cell.length_b   1.000
_cell.length_c   1.000
_cell.angle_alpha   90.00
_cell.angle_beta   90.00
_cell.angle_gamma   90.00
#
_symmetry.space_group_name_H-M   'P 1'
#
loop_
_entity.id
_entity.type
_entity.pdbx_description
1 polymer ?
#
loop_
_entity_poly.entity_id
_entity_poly.type
_entity_poly.pdbx_seq_one_letter_code
_entity_poly.pdbx_strand_id
1 'polypeptide(L)'
;MSHRKRSSVWMYFSLETNKEWIALQEICNILKPFEEVTAELSAESYMTASKVILLVRGLQRAMADFHRRVTTQAALDVVSVLSSGMSARFHRIESNHILADAAALDPRFQRMAFVDGGTADEAFQRVSTAAAGIAISSREPNQLDSGASESIVWNYFYEEVAETKPSRNLPADSVTEVRGYLQEPLLPKNKDPLQWWKSRSSVYPRLSRLVAKKLCVVATSVPAERLFSKTGELFAERRSRLKPATVKSLIFLNGNLPKDKKERP
;
A
#
# COMPACT_ATOMS: atom_id res chain seq x y z
N MET A 1 -27.49 -36.80 -34.99
CA MET A 1 -28.01 -36.29 -33.73
C MET A 1 -27.37 -37.09 -32.60
N SER A 2 -26.38 -36.58 -31.94
CA SER A 2 -25.74 -37.26 -30.81
C SER A 2 -25.48 -36.19 -29.74
N HIS A 3 -26.33 -36.18 -28.73
CA HIS A 3 -26.21 -35.35 -27.56
C HIS A 3 -25.05 -35.86 -26.68
N ARG A 4 -23.91 -35.19 -26.73
CA ARG A 4 -22.80 -35.40 -25.78
C ARG A 4 -23.20 -34.79 -24.43
N LYS A 5 -23.75 -35.61 -23.54
CA LYS A 5 -23.96 -35.27 -22.13
C LYS A 5 -22.60 -34.93 -21.52
N ARG A 6 -22.42 -33.68 -21.12
CA ARG A 6 -21.36 -33.28 -20.17
C ARG A 6 -21.70 -33.90 -18.82
N SER A 7 -21.06 -35.00 -18.49
CA SER A 7 -21.08 -35.55 -17.15
C SER A 7 -20.24 -34.60 -16.24
N SER A 8 -20.90 -33.72 -15.49
CA SER A 8 -20.31 -33.05 -14.36
C SER A 8 -20.00 -34.11 -13.30
N VAL A 9 -18.72 -34.46 -13.20
CA VAL A 9 -18.23 -35.30 -12.11
C VAL A 9 -18.24 -34.44 -10.85
N TRP A 10 -19.39 -34.34 -10.23
CA TRP A 10 -19.49 -33.98 -8.83
C TRP A 10 -19.06 -35.24 -8.07
N MET A 11 -17.82 -35.22 -7.60
CA MET A 11 -17.36 -36.22 -6.65
C MET A 11 -18.18 -35.98 -5.38
N TYR A 12 -19.21 -36.82 -5.17
CA TYR A 12 -19.93 -36.87 -3.91
C TYR A 12 -18.94 -37.38 -2.86
N PHE A 13 -18.29 -36.47 -2.17
CA PHE A 13 -17.70 -36.78 -0.87
C PHE A 13 -18.90 -36.98 0.08
N SER A 14 -19.34 -38.21 0.26
CA SER A 14 -20.21 -38.56 1.39
C SER A 14 -19.33 -38.40 2.64
N LEU A 15 -19.52 -37.30 3.36
CA LEU A 15 -18.94 -37.11 4.68
C LEU A 15 -19.63 -38.14 5.57
N GLU A 16 -18.95 -39.26 5.83
CA GLU A 16 -19.52 -40.41 6.56
C GLU A 16 -19.63 -40.13 8.05
N THR A 17 -18.96 -39.08 8.57
CA THR A 17 -18.94 -38.81 10.01
C THR A 17 -19.13 -37.34 10.36
N ASN A 18 -19.79 -37.06 11.46
CA ASN A 18 -19.92 -35.71 12.03
C ASN A 18 -18.54 -35.06 12.32
N LYS A 19 -17.50 -35.87 12.58
CA LYS A 19 -16.15 -35.38 12.84
C LYS A 19 -15.51 -34.78 11.61
N GLU A 20 -15.73 -35.35 10.44
CA GLU A 20 -15.20 -34.79 9.16
C GLU A 20 -15.86 -33.45 8.83
N TRP A 21 -17.14 -33.34 9.10
CA TRP A 21 -17.84 -32.06 8.91
C TRP A 21 -17.29 -30.96 9.83
N ILE A 22 -17.05 -31.28 11.11
CA ILE A 22 -16.44 -30.34 12.06
C ILE A 22 -15.03 -29.93 11.58
N ALA A 23 -14.21 -30.89 11.14
CA ALA A 23 -12.88 -30.59 10.64
C ALA A 23 -12.90 -29.66 9.41
N LEU A 24 -13.80 -29.91 8.45
CA LEU A 24 -13.96 -29.03 7.29
C LEU A 24 -14.37 -27.62 7.68
N GLN A 25 -15.29 -27.49 8.63
CA GLN A 25 -15.74 -26.19 9.10
C GLN A 25 -14.61 -25.43 9.81
N GLU A 26 -13.82 -26.10 10.63
CA GLU A 26 -12.65 -25.51 11.26
C GLU A 26 -11.61 -25.06 10.20
N ILE A 27 -11.32 -25.89 9.20
CA ILE A 27 -10.39 -25.56 8.12
C ILE A 27 -10.90 -24.34 7.31
N CYS A 28 -12.17 -24.28 6.97
CA CYS A 28 -12.75 -23.12 6.30
C CYS A 28 -12.57 -21.83 7.13
N ASN A 29 -12.79 -21.92 8.45
CA ASN A 29 -12.58 -20.78 9.34
C ASN A 29 -11.09 -20.35 9.41
N ILE A 30 -10.16 -21.30 9.40
CA ILE A 30 -8.70 -21.03 9.37
C ILE A 30 -8.29 -20.33 8.08
N LEU A 31 -8.89 -20.70 6.94
CA LEU A 31 -8.55 -20.14 5.63
C LEU A 31 -9.18 -18.77 5.38
N LYS A 32 -10.27 -18.43 6.04
CA LYS A 32 -10.98 -17.17 5.86
C LYS A 32 -10.09 -15.91 6.01
N PRO A 33 -9.23 -15.75 7.03
CA PRO A 33 -8.33 -14.61 7.13
C PRO A 33 -7.36 -14.50 5.93
N PHE A 34 -6.95 -15.60 5.31
CA PHE A 34 -6.09 -15.60 4.12
C PHE A 34 -6.85 -15.08 2.89
N GLU A 35 -8.13 -15.46 2.75
CA GLU A 35 -9.00 -14.91 1.70
C GLU A 35 -9.14 -13.39 1.86
N GLU A 36 -9.45 -12.90 3.07
CA GLU A 36 -9.58 -11.48 3.36
C GLU A 36 -8.29 -10.70 3.05
N VAL A 37 -7.13 -11.22 3.47
CA VAL A 37 -5.82 -10.59 3.18
C VAL A 37 -5.50 -10.62 1.70
N THR A 38 -5.80 -11.72 1.01
CA THR A 38 -5.58 -11.83 -0.44
C THR A 38 -6.44 -10.84 -1.20
N ALA A 39 -7.72 -10.69 -0.83
CA ALA A 39 -8.61 -9.70 -1.42
C ALA A 39 -8.11 -8.27 -1.20
N GLU A 40 -7.66 -7.95 0.03
CA GLU A 40 -7.14 -6.63 0.40
C GLU A 40 -5.85 -6.27 -0.37
N LEU A 41 -4.93 -7.23 -0.55
CA LEU A 41 -3.65 -7.02 -1.25
C LEU A 41 -3.80 -7.03 -2.77
N SER A 42 -4.86 -7.66 -3.30
CA SER A 42 -5.15 -7.73 -4.73
C SER A 42 -5.98 -6.55 -5.25
N ALA A 43 -6.32 -5.60 -4.39
CA ALA A 43 -7.11 -4.43 -4.76
C ALA A 43 -6.34 -3.53 -5.76
N GLU A 44 -7.01 -3.09 -6.81
CA GLU A 44 -6.42 -2.25 -7.88
C GLU A 44 -6.29 -0.76 -7.49
N SER A 45 -7.14 -0.30 -6.58
CA SER A 45 -7.36 1.14 -6.36
C SER A 45 -6.53 1.75 -5.25
N TYR A 46 -5.72 0.95 -4.53
CA TYR A 46 -5.05 1.41 -3.32
C TYR A 46 -3.60 0.95 -3.25
N MET A 47 -2.80 1.71 -2.52
CA MET A 47 -1.45 1.33 -2.14
C MET A 47 -1.50 0.09 -1.25
N THR A 48 -0.94 -1.01 -1.71
CA THR A 48 -1.02 -2.28 -1.00
C THR A 48 0.26 -2.64 -0.26
N ALA A 49 1.42 -2.16 -0.72
CA ALA A 49 2.70 -2.45 -0.06
C ALA A 49 2.78 -1.99 1.40
N SER A 50 2.18 -0.84 1.74
CA SER A 50 2.15 -0.31 3.11
C SER A 50 1.38 -1.19 4.09
N LYS A 51 0.46 -2.02 3.60
CA LYS A 51 -0.39 -2.90 4.42
C LYS A 51 0.25 -4.25 4.72
N VAL A 52 1.24 -4.68 3.93
CA VAL A 52 1.77 -6.06 3.96
C VAL A 52 2.25 -6.45 5.35
N ILE A 53 3.08 -5.63 5.99
CA ILE A 53 3.63 -5.92 7.34
C ILE A 53 2.49 -6.14 8.34
N LEU A 54 1.52 -5.23 8.35
CA LEU A 54 0.39 -5.29 9.26
C LEU A 54 -0.50 -6.52 9.03
N LEU A 55 -0.78 -6.84 7.76
CA LEU A 55 -1.62 -7.98 7.39
C LEU A 55 -0.95 -9.32 7.69
N VAL A 56 0.35 -9.43 7.45
CA VAL A 56 1.12 -10.63 7.82
C VAL A 56 1.12 -10.84 9.33
N ARG A 57 1.32 -9.77 10.11
CA ARG A 57 1.17 -9.84 11.58
C ARG A 57 -0.22 -10.29 12.02
N GLY A 58 -1.25 -9.76 11.36
CA GLY A 58 -2.64 -10.14 11.61
C GLY A 58 -2.86 -11.63 11.39
N LEU A 59 -2.36 -12.18 10.27
CA LEU A 59 -2.43 -13.61 9.97
C LEU A 59 -1.67 -14.46 11.00
N GLN A 60 -0.45 -14.05 11.40
CA GLN A 60 0.33 -14.78 12.40
C GLN A 60 -0.41 -14.84 13.74
N ARG A 61 -1.04 -13.76 14.18
CA ARG A 61 -1.87 -13.73 15.39
C ARG A 61 -3.11 -14.61 15.24
N ALA A 62 -3.79 -14.56 14.10
CA ALA A 62 -4.94 -15.40 13.83
C ALA A 62 -4.57 -16.90 13.89
N MET A 63 -3.43 -17.28 13.31
CA MET A 63 -2.95 -18.67 13.38
C MET A 63 -2.65 -19.10 14.82
N ALA A 64 -2.02 -18.25 15.64
CA ALA A 64 -1.79 -18.52 17.04
C ALA A 64 -3.08 -18.68 17.84
N ASP A 65 -4.13 -17.91 17.49
CA ASP A 65 -5.46 -18.04 18.12
C ASP A 65 -6.16 -19.31 17.67
N PHE A 66 -6.14 -19.66 16.39
CA PHE A 66 -6.70 -20.90 15.90
C PHE A 66 -6.02 -22.12 16.51
N HIS A 67 -4.69 -22.12 16.66
CA HIS A 67 -3.97 -23.23 17.31
C HIS A 67 -4.51 -23.57 18.70
N ARG A 68 -5.06 -22.59 19.42
CA ARG A 68 -5.64 -22.77 20.75
C ARG A 68 -7.11 -23.18 20.76
N ARG A 69 -7.83 -22.95 19.64
CA ARG A 69 -9.31 -23.09 19.59
C ARG A 69 -9.80 -24.29 18.82
N VAL A 70 -9.01 -24.77 17.84
CA VAL A 70 -9.41 -25.90 17.01
C VAL A 70 -9.40 -27.19 17.82
N THR A 71 -10.30 -28.10 17.50
CA THR A 71 -10.54 -29.34 18.25
C THR A 71 -10.16 -30.58 17.48
N THR A 72 -10.11 -30.50 16.14
CA THR A 72 -9.77 -31.64 15.29
C THR A 72 -8.29 -31.70 14.94
N GLN A 73 -7.73 -32.92 14.83
CA GLN A 73 -6.33 -33.11 14.48
C GLN A 73 -6.03 -32.55 13.08
N ALA A 74 -6.91 -32.75 12.11
CA ALA A 74 -6.76 -32.22 10.75
C ALA A 74 -6.64 -30.68 10.73
N ALA A 75 -7.42 -29.97 11.53
CA ALA A 75 -7.33 -28.50 11.64
C ALA A 75 -6.03 -28.08 12.33
N LEU A 76 -5.58 -28.79 13.37
CA LEU A 76 -4.28 -28.54 14.02
C LEU A 76 -3.11 -28.70 13.04
N ASP A 77 -3.13 -29.73 12.20
CA ASP A 77 -2.11 -29.96 11.18
C ASP A 77 -2.08 -28.83 10.17
N VAL A 78 -3.24 -28.36 9.68
CA VAL A 78 -3.35 -27.22 8.78
C VAL A 78 -2.79 -25.95 9.40
N VAL A 79 -3.17 -25.62 10.64
CA VAL A 79 -2.64 -24.44 11.35
C VAL A 79 -1.13 -24.51 11.49
N SER A 80 -0.60 -25.69 11.85
CA SER A 80 0.86 -25.92 12.03
C SER A 80 1.63 -25.71 10.72
N VAL A 81 1.13 -26.27 9.61
CA VAL A 81 1.75 -26.12 8.29
C VAL A 81 1.71 -24.66 7.84
N LEU A 82 0.57 -23.98 7.98
CA LEU A 82 0.42 -22.56 7.62
C LEU A 82 1.32 -21.67 8.48
N SER A 83 1.38 -21.90 9.80
CA SER A 83 2.24 -21.13 10.71
C SER A 83 3.73 -21.29 10.37
N SER A 84 4.17 -22.52 10.10
CA SER A 84 5.56 -22.81 9.70
C SER A 84 5.88 -22.15 8.35
N GLY A 85 4.97 -22.26 7.38
CA GLY A 85 5.13 -21.63 6.07
C GLY A 85 5.22 -20.11 6.15
N MET A 86 4.40 -19.49 7.00
CA MET A 86 4.44 -18.03 7.24
C MET A 86 5.75 -17.63 7.93
N SER A 87 6.17 -18.34 8.97
CA SER A 87 7.42 -18.06 9.68
C SER A 87 8.63 -18.16 8.75
N ALA A 88 8.69 -19.18 7.90
CA ALA A 88 9.77 -19.34 6.94
C ALA A 88 9.84 -18.21 5.90
N ARG A 89 8.68 -17.73 5.41
CA ARG A 89 8.63 -16.74 4.32
C ARG A 89 8.66 -15.29 4.80
N PHE A 90 8.14 -15.00 5.99
CA PHE A 90 7.90 -13.65 6.48
C PHE A 90 8.64 -13.30 7.77
N HIS A 91 9.60 -14.10 8.21
CA HIS A 91 10.34 -13.87 9.48
C HIS A 91 11.06 -12.52 9.53
N ARG A 92 11.45 -11.95 8.40
CA ARG A 92 12.15 -10.65 8.30
C ARG A 92 11.40 -9.64 7.46
N ILE A 93 10.07 -9.71 7.43
CA ILE A 93 9.26 -8.85 6.56
C ILE A 93 9.39 -7.37 6.93
N GLU A 94 9.57 -7.05 8.20
CA GLU A 94 9.77 -5.68 8.69
C GLU A 94 11.12 -5.09 8.27
N SER A 95 12.13 -5.94 8.02
CA SER A 95 13.44 -5.52 7.51
C SER A 95 13.46 -5.29 6.00
N ASN A 96 12.38 -5.58 5.28
CA ASN A 96 12.27 -5.24 3.87
C ASN A 96 12.09 -3.74 3.69
N HIS A 97 13.11 -3.05 3.20
CA HIS A 97 13.15 -1.59 3.11
C HIS A 97 11.98 -1.00 2.31
N ILE A 98 11.51 -1.68 1.25
CA ILE A 98 10.40 -1.20 0.42
C ILE A 98 9.10 -1.22 1.22
N LEU A 99 8.82 -2.33 1.90
CA LEU A 99 7.61 -2.51 2.69
C LEU A 99 7.65 -1.65 3.96
N ALA A 100 8.81 -1.59 4.63
CA ALA A 100 9.01 -0.79 5.82
C ALA A 100 8.85 0.71 5.56
N ASP A 101 9.49 1.24 4.51
CA ASP A 101 9.38 2.65 4.15
C ASP A 101 7.94 3.01 3.72
N ALA A 102 7.26 2.11 2.99
CA ALA A 102 5.87 2.30 2.62
C ALA A 102 4.95 2.30 3.86
N ALA A 103 5.15 1.38 4.80
CA ALA A 103 4.38 1.30 6.03
C ALA A 103 4.62 2.52 6.95
N ALA A 104 5.87 2.97 7.06
CA ALA A 104 6.25 4.15 7.83
C ALA A 104 5.60 5.44 7.30
N LEU A 105 5.46 5.56 5.97
CA LEU A 105 4.86 6.72 5.30
C LEU A 105 3.33 6.64 5.18
N ASP A 106 2.70 5.55 5.58
CA ASP A 106 1.25 5.44 5.59
C ASP A 106 0.69 6.02 6.89
N PRO A 107 -0.05 7.15 6.84
CA PRO A 107 -0.55 7.82 8.04
C PRO A 107 -1.58 7.01 8.84
N ARG A 108 -2.07 5.90 8.29
CA ARG A 108 -2.96 4.96 8.98
C ARG A 108 -2.21 4.06 9.95
N PHE A 109 -0.91 3.86 9.75
CA PHE A 109 -0.12 2.86 10.47
C PHE A 109 1.10 3.46 11.18
N GLN A 110 1.90 4.27 10.50
CA GLN A 110 3.13 4.88 11.03
C GLN A 110 3.97 3.85 11.81
N ARG A 111 4.41 4.18 13.02
CA ARG A 111 5.16 3.25 13.91
C ARG A 111 4.36 2.01 14.32
N MET A 112 3.03 2.07 14.29
CA MET A 112 2.17 0.95 14.71
C MET A 112 2.22 -0.24 13.75
N ALA A 113 2.75 -0.06 12.53
CA ALA A 113 2.98 -1.15 11.60
C ALA A 113 4.04 -2.16 12.11
N PHE A 114 4.98 -1.71 12.92
CA PHE A 114 6.14 -2.49 13.36
C PHE A 114 5.92 -3.13 14.73
N VAL A 115 6.51 -4.31 14.95
CA VAL A 115 6.62 -4.96 16.25
C VAL A 115 7.90 -4.52 16.94
N ASP A 116 9.00 -4.53 16.17
CA ASP A 116 10.30 -4.12 16.68
C ASP A 116 10.51 -2.62 16.54
N GLY A 117 10.74 -1.94 17.67
CA GLY A 117 11.01 -0.51 17.71
C GLY A 117 12.27 -0.09 16.97
N GLY A 118 13.31 -0.93 16.99
CA GLY A 118 14.57 -0.68 16.29
C GLY A 118 14.37 -0.67 14.76
N THR A 119 13.64 -1.65 14.24
CA THR A 119 13.30 -1.69 12.80
C THR A 119 12.44 -0.49 12.39
N ALA A 120 11.53 -0.05 13.26
CA ALA A 120 10.77 1.18 13.01
C ALA A 120 11.69 2.41 12.93
N ASP A 121 12.62 2.56 13.89
CA ASP A 121 13.57 3.68 13.92
C ASP A 121 14.46 3.70 12.68
N GLU A 122 14.97 2.55 12.25
CA GLU A 122 15.73 2.43 11.00
C GLU A 122 14.92 2.86 9.78
N ALA A 123 13.63 2.48 9.71
CA ALA A 123 12.75 2.88 8.62
C ALA A 123 12.56 4.41 8.59
N PHE A 124 12.28 5.04 9.73
CA PHE A 124 12.13 6.50 9.81
C PHE A 124 13.45 7.24 9.57
N GLN A 125 14.58 6.68 9.96
CA GLN A 125 15.89 7.25 9.63
C GLN A 125 16.15 7.22 8.11
N ARG A 126 15.86 6.10 7.44
CA ARG A 126 15.94 6.02 5.97
C ARG A 126 15.01 7.02 5.28
N VAL A 127 13.76 7.13 5.77
CA VAL A 127 12.78 8.11 5.27
C VAL A 127 13.31 9.53 5.43
N SER A 128 13.85 9.88 6.60
CA SER A 128 14.44 11.19 6.87
C SER A 128 15.61 11.50 5.93
N THR A 129 16.54 10.55 5.77
CA THR A 129 17.67 10.68 4.86
C THR A 129 17.23 10.84 3.40
N ALA A 130 16.25 10.05 2.96
CA ALA A 130 15.70 10.17 1.61
C ALA A 130 14.97 11.51 1.40
N ALA A 131 14.26 12.01 2.40
CA ALA A 131 13.60 13.31 2.36
C ALA A 131 14.62 14.46 2.29
N ALA A 132 15.74 14.37 3.01
CA ALA A 132 16.84 15.36 2.95
C ALA A 132 17.42 15.51 1.53
N GLY A 133 17.47 14.42 0.77
CA GLY A 133 17.94 14.44 -0.63
C GLY A 133 16.93 15.03 -1.63
N ILE A 134 15.74 15.41 -1.19
CA ILE A 134 14.73 16.01 -2.06
C ILE A 134 14.93 17.53 -2.11
N ALA A 135 15.40 18.03 -3.24
CA ALA A 135 15.44 19.47 -3.50
C ALA A 135 14.00 20.02 -3.54
N ILE A 136 13.66 20.86 -2.59
CA ILE A 136 12.49 21.70 -2.71
C ILE A 136 12.94 22.92 -3.50
N SER A 137 12.52 23.00 -4.77
CA SER A 137 12.56 24.28 -5.46
C SER A 137 11.74 25.24 -4.60
N SER A 138 12.41 26.16 -3.92
CA SER A 138 11.75 27.31 -3.36
C SER A 138 11.15 28.08 -4.54
N ARG A 139 9.90 27.74 -4.89
CA ARG A 139 9.04 28.84 -5.32
C ARG A 139 9.05 29.73 -4.09
N GLU A 140 9.66 30.86 -4.23
CA GLU A 140 9.48 31.96 -3.29
C GLU A 140 8.01 32.00 -2.95
N PRO A 141 7.65 32.00 -1.63
CA PRO A 141 6.28 32.30 -1.29
C PRO A 141 6.06 33.70 -1.84
N ASN A 142 5.25 33.76 -2.87
CA ASN A 142 4.76 34.99 -3.48
C ASN A 142 5.78 36.13 -3.40
N GLN A 143 6.27 36.58 -4.54
CA GLN A 143 6.09 38.02 -4.69
C GLN A 143 4.69 38.31 -4.11
N LEU A 144 4.64 38.64 -2.84
CA LEU A 144 3.59 39.49 -2.31
C LEU A 144 3.46 40.52 -3.40
N ASP A 145 2.27 40.57 -4.02
CA ASP A 145 1.95 41.58 -4.98
C ASP A 145 2.79 42.80 -4.67
N SER A 146 3.75 43.07 -5.51
CA SER A 146 4.46 44.32 -5.52
C SER A 146 3.51 45.34 -6.11
N GLY A 147 2.33 45.45 -5.51
CA GLY A 147 1.60 46.68 -5.43
C GLY A 147 2.53 47.58 -4.65
N ALA A 148 3.22 48.42 -5.38
CA ALA A 148 4.19 49.37 -4.95
C ALA A 148 3.82 49.97 -3.58
N SER A 149 4.28 49.38 -2.52
CA SER A 149 4.37 50.06 -1.24
C SER A 149 5.62 50.91 -1.34
N GLU A 150 5.47 52.21 -1.62
CA GLU A 150 6.52 53.21 -1.64
C GLU A 150 7.18 53.43 -0.28
N SER A 151 7.01 52.53 0.67
CA SER A 151 7.58 52.65 2.02
C SER A 151 8.99 52.07 2.07
N ILE A 152 9.98 52.93 2.04
CA ILE A 152 11.40 52.62 2.19
C ILE A 152 11.65 51.82 3.49
N VAL A 153 10.87 52.07 4.55
CA VAL A 153 10.98 51.38 5.85
C VAL A 153 10.65 49.90 5.75
N TRP A 154 9.62 49.54 5.00
CA TRP A 154 9.26 48.14 4.78
C TRP A 154 10.26 47.40 3.89
N ASN A 155 10.89 48.09 2.96
CA ASN A 155 11.96 47.49 2.14
C ASN A 155 13.18 47.10 3.00
N TYR A 156 13.62 47.97 3.91
CA TYR A 156 14.68 47.64 4.86
C TYR A 156 14.32 46.46 5.77
N PHE A 157 13.08 46.42 6.27
CA PHE A 157 12.61 45.28 7.04
C PHE A 157 12.63 43.95 6.22
N TYR A 158 12.18 43.98 4.99
CA TYR A 158 12.23 42.79 4.13
C TYR A 158 13.65 42.37 3.74
N GLU A 159 14.57 43.30 3.56
CA GLU A 159 15.98 43.03 3.36
C GLU A 159 16.60 42.36 4.61
N GLU A 160 16.36 42.91 5.79
CA GLU A 160 16.85 42.34 7.06
C GLU A 160 16.25 40.94 7.32
N VAL A 161 14.97 40.73 7.04
CA VAL A 161 14.33 39.40 7.11
C VAL A 161 14.95 38.43 6.09
N ALA A 162 15.30 38.90 4.88
CA ALA A 162 15.94 38.06 3.87
C ALA A 162 17.34 37.66 4.27
N GLU A 163 18.12 38.56 4.87
CA GLU A 163 19.47 38.28 5.39
C GLU A 163 19.45 37.37 6.62
N THR A 164 18.42 37.48 7.47
CA THR A 164 18.27 36.69 8.70
C THR A 164 17.73 35.29 8.45
N LYS A 165 17.33 34.94 7.21
CA LYS A 165 16.88 33.56 6.90
C LYS A 165 18.03 32.59 7.15
N PRO A 166 17.92 31.69 8.17
CA PRO A 166 18.97 30.74 8.48
C PRO A 166 19.25 29.89 7.24
N SER A 167 20.53 29.68 6.96
CA SER A 167 20.97 28.72 5.94
C SER A 167 20.22 27.41 6.14
N ARG A 168 19.38 27.01 5.17
CA ARG A 168 18.54 25.82 5.28
C ARG A 168 19.41 24.59 5.51
N ASN A 169 19.41 24.08 6.72
CA ASN A 169 20.03 22.80 7.04
C ASN A 169 19.10 21.68 6.59
N LEU A 170 19.27 21.21 5.34
CA LEU A 170 18.43 20.19 4.72
C LEU A 170 18.20 18.92 5.57
N PRO A 171 19.22 18.38 6.27
CA PRO A 171 19.01 17.28 7.20
C PRO A 171 18.14 17.65 8.41
N ALA A 172 18.32 18.84 9.01
CA ALA A 172 17.53 19.29 10.16
C ALA A 172 16.05 19.49 9.80
N ASP A 173 15.78 20.06 8.62
CA ASP A 173 14.41 20.26 8.12
C ASP A 173 13.70 18.91 7.92
N SER A 174 14.37 17.90 7.34
CA SER A 174 13.78 16.57 7.12
C SER A 174 13.47 15.85 8.43
N VAL A 175 14.36 15.95 9.41
CA VAL A 175 14.13 15.42 10.78
C VAL A 175 12.93 16.09 11.43
N THR A 176 12.78 17.40 11.24
CA THR A 176 11.63 18.17 11.78
C THR A 176 10.33 17.73 11.12
N GLU A 177 10.30 17.56 9.79
CA GLU A 177 9.12 17.02 9.09
C GLU A 177 8.73 15.62 9.58
N VAL A 178 9.70 14.72 9.77
CA VAL A 178 9.44 13.36 10.27
C VAL A 178 8.92 13.39 11.71
N ARG A 179 9.49 14.23 12.59
CA ARG A 179 8.99 14.38 13.96
C ARG A 179 7.58 14.93 14.01
N GLY A 180 7.29 15.97 13.24
CA GLY A 180 5.93 16.52 13.13
C GLY A 180 4.94 15.50 12.61
N TYR A 181 5.30 14.74 11.57
CA TYR A 181 4.48 13.67 11.03
C TYR A 181 4.16 12.58 12.07
N LEU A 182 5.14 12.19 12.90
CA LEU A 182 4.95 11.19 13.95
C LEU A 182 4.05 11.67 15.11
N GLN A 183 3.85 12.98 15.24
CA GLN A 183 2.94 13.56 16.22
C GLN A 183 1.50 13.68 15.69
N GLU A 184 1.29 13.52 14.39
CA GLU A 184 -0.06 13.52 13.80
C GLU A 184 -0.84 12.28 14.27
N PRO A 185 -2.14 12.43 14.57
CA PRO A 185 -2.99 11.29 14.90
C PRO A 185 -3.09 10.33 13.72
N LEU A 186 -3.22 9.03 14.04
CA LEU A 186 -3.40 8.00 13.00
C LEU A 186 -4.65 8.28 12.18
N LEU A 187 -4.51 8.17 10.87
CA LEU A 187 -5.62 8.29 9.95
C LEU A 187 -6.53 7.04 10.04
N PRO A 188 -7.86 7.19 10.10
CA PRO A 188 -8.76 6.04 10.06
C PRO A 188 -8.55 5.13 8.86
N LYS A 189 -8.70 3.81 9.04
CA LYS A 189 -8.44 2.78 8.03
C LYS A 189 -9.18 3.03 6.70
N ASN A 190 -10.39 3.58 6.75
CA ASN A 190 -11.25 3.84 5.59
C ASN A 190 -10.95 5.15 4.84
N LYS A 191 -9.99 5.96 5.32
CA LYS A 191 -9.59 7.19 4.66
C LYS A 191 -8.45 6.97 3.67
N ASP A 192 -8.39 7.83 2.66
CA ASP A 192 -7.37 7.78 1.63
C ASP A 192 -6.09 8.47 2.10
N PRO A 193 -4.98 7.74 2.27
CA PRO A 193 -3.71 8.31 2.68
C PRO A 193 -3.09 9.26 1.64
N LEU A 194 -3.37 9.11 0.35
CA LEU A 194 -2.86 10.02 -0.67
C LEU A 194 -3.54 11.39 -0.58
N GLN A 195 -4.83 11.42 -0.30
CA GLN A 195 -5.54 12.68 -0.06
C GLN A 195 -5.04 13.38 1.21
N TRP A 196 -4.75 12.60 2.25
CA TRP A 196 -4.15 13.14 3.47
C TRP A 196 -2.80 13.81 3.18
N TRP A 197 -1.90 13.14 2.47
CA TRP A 197 -0.61 13.70 2.08
C TRP A 197 -0.75 14.92 1.18
N LYS A 198 -1.72 14.91 0.25
CA LYS A 198 -2.00 16.08 -0.61
C LYS A 198 -2.41 17.29 0.22
N SER A 199 -3.26 17.11 1.23
CA SER A 199 -3.70 18.20 2.11
C SER A 199 -2.59 18.72 3.03
N ARG A 200 -1.57 17.91 3.31
CA ARG A 200 -0.43 18.25 4.17
C ARG A 200 0.84 18.62 3.39
N SER A 201 0.76 18.77 2.08
CA SER A 201 1.93 19.02 1.23
C SER A 201 2.65 20.33 1.51
N SER A 202 1.97 21.33 2.06
CA SER A 202 2.56 22.59 2.53
C SER A 202 3.29 22.44 3.86
N VAL A 203 2.82 21.56 4.75
CA VAL A 203 3.40 21.30 6.07
C VAL A 203 4.61 20.36 5.97
N TYR A 204 4.49 19.30 5.16
CA TYR A 204 5.50 18.27 4.96
C TYR A 204 5.93 18.16 3.49
N PRO A 205 6.54 19.19 2.92
CA PRO A 205 6.79 19.26 1.46
C PRO A 205 7.76 18.19 0.96
N ARG A 206 8.76 17.78 1.76
CA ARG A 206 9.72 16.74 1.39
C ARG A 206 9.11 15.35 1.50
N LEU A 207 8.43 15.08 2.61
CA LEU A 207 7.74 13.80 2.82
C LEU A 207 6.65 13.59 1.76
N SER A 208 5.87 14.59 1.42
CA SER A 208 4.82 14.48 0.40
C SER A 208 5.38 14.12 -0.99
N ARG A 209 6.56 14.63 -1.36
CA ARG A 209 7.25 14.23 -2.59
C ARG A 209 7.82 12.82 -2.51
N LEU A 210 8.33 12.42 -1.34
CA LEU A 210 8.84 11.07 -1.12
C LEU A 210 7.72 10.04 -1.19
N VAL A 211 6.56 10.35 -0.64
CA VAL A 211 5.35 9.52 -0.66
C VAL A 211 4.97 9.09 -2.08
N ALA A 212 4.99 10.01 -3.04
CA ALA A 212 4.67 9.69 -4.43
C ALA A 212 5.59 8.58 -5.01
N LYS A 213 6.82 8.48 -4.53
CA LYS A 213 7.80 7.46 -4.95
C LYS A 213 7.68 6.15 -4.16
N LYS A 214 7.32 6.22 -2.88
CA LYS A 214 7.34 5.06 -1.96
C LYS A 214 5.98 4.37 -1.86
N LEU A 215 4.88 5.10 -1.93
CA LEU A 215 3.53 4.53 -1.80
C LEU A 215 2.93 4.05 -3.14
N CYS A 216 3.59 4.28 -4.28
CA CYS A 216 3.15 3.73 -5.57
C CYS A 216 3.41 2.21 -5.71
N VAL A 217 4.11 1.60 -4.77
CA VAL A 217 4.46 0.18 -4.83
C VAL A 217 3.24 -0.68 -4.49
N VAL A 218 2.99 -1.67 -5.35
CA VAL A 218 1.96 -2.69 -5.14
C VAL A 218 2.57 -3.94 -4.50
N ALA A 219 1.80 -4.62 -3.65
CA ALA A 219 2.26 -5.79 -2.91
C ALA A 219 2.26 -7.08 -3.75
N THR A 220 1.50 -7.11 -4.84
CA THR A 220 1.28 -8.32 -5.65
C THR A 220 1.38 -8.00 -7.13
N SER A 221 1.61 -9.04 -7.97
CA SER A 221 1.57 -8.94 -9.43
C SER A 221 0.15 -8.91 -10.02
N VAL A 222 -0.88 -9.14 -9.20
CA VAL A 222 -2.28 -9.25 -9.63
C VAL A 222 -2.75 -8.06 -10.49
N PRO A 223 -2.46 -6.80 -10.16
CA PRO A 223 -2.82 -5.67 -11.02
C PRO A 223 -2.17 -5.75 -12.41
N ALA A 224 -0.92 -6.18 -12.49
CA ALA A 224 -0.21 -6.37 -13.75
C ALA A 224 -0.79 -7.56 -14.54
N GLU A 225 -1.05 -8.68 -13.89
CA GLU A 225 -1.65 -9.87 -14.50
C GLU A 225 -3.05 -9.58 -15.07
N ARG A 226 -3.88 -8.84 -14.36
CA ARG A 226 -5.18 -8.37 -14.86
C ARG A 226 -5.04 -7.48 -16.09
N LEU A 227 -4.03 -6.61 -16.10
CA LEU A 227 -3.75 -5.77 -17.27
C LEU A 227 -3.33 -6.60 -18.47
N PHE A 228 -2.45 -7.60 -18.29
CA PHE A 228 -2.02 -8.52 -19.35
C PHE A 228 -3.14 -9.41 -19.84
N SER A 229 -4.00 -9.90 -18.96
CA SER A 229 -5.18 -10.70 -19.35
C SER A 229 -6.13 -9.90 -20.25
N LYS A 230 -6.48 -8.68 -19.86
CA LYS A 230 -7.29 -7.78 -20.70
C LYS A 230 -6.62 -7.45 -22.04
N THR A 231 -5.30 -7.36 -22.05
CA THR A 231 -4.54 -7.15 -23.27
C THR A 231 -4.64 -8.37 -24.18
N GLY A 232 -4.53 -9.59 -23.64
CA GLY A 232 -4.69 -10.85 -24.37
C GLY A 232 -6.07 -10.97 -25.00
N GLU A 233 -7.14 -10.59 -24.29
CA GLU A 233 -8.51 -10.54 -24.83
C GLU A 233 -8.63 -9.57 -26.01
N LEU A 234 -8.08 -8.36 -25.90
CA LEU A 234 -8.08 -7.36 -26.98
C LEU A 234 -7.35 -7.87 -28.23
N PHE A 235 -6.29 -8.66 -28.06
CA PHE A 235 -5.56 -9.27 -29.17
C PHE A 235 -6.32 -10.44 -29.80
N ALA A 236 -6.96 -11.27 -28.98
CA ALA A 236 -7.70 -12.45 -29.46
C ALA A 236 -8.95 -12.06 -30.24
N GLU A 237 -9.73 -11.07 -29.77
CA GLU A 237 -10.96 -10.63 -30.42
C GLU A 237 -10.74 -9.91 -31.76
N ARG A 238 -9.65 -9.17 -31.91
CA ARG A 238 -9.46 -8.28 -33.07
C ARG A 238 -8.45 -8.75 -34.08
N ARG A 239 -7.79 -9.91 -33.94
CA ARG A 239 -6.70 -10.39 -34.86
C ARG A 239 -5.82 -9.22 -35.31
N SER A 240 -5.45 -8.31 -34.40
CA SER A 240 -5.05 -6.98 -34.78
C SER A 240 -3.58 -6.94 -35.21
N ARG A 241 -3.35 -6.43 -36.39
CA ARG A 241 -2.05 -5.99 -36.89
C ARG A 241 -1.56 -4.70 -36.20
N LEU A 242 -1.88 -4.53 -34.89
CA LEU A 242 -1.46 -3.34 -34.16
C LEU A 242 0.04 -3.39 -33.87
N LYS A 243 0.72 -2.29 -34.15
CA LYS A 243 2.13 -2.15 -33.80
C LYS A 243 2.30 -2.16 -32.28
N PRO A 244 3.40 -2.72 -31.72
CA PRO A 244 3.64 -2.77 -30.27
C PRO A 244 3.50 -1.42 -29.56
N ALA A 245 3.91 -0.32 -30.20
CA ALA A 245 3.78 1.03 -29.66
C ALA A 245 2.30 1.43 -29.47
N THR A 246 1.44 1.11 -30.43
CA THR A 246 -0.01 1.40 -30.35
C THR A 246 -0.66 0.61 -29.23
N VAL A 247 -0.26 -0.66 -29.07
CA VAL A 247 -0.75 -1.53 -27.99
C VAL A 247 -0.36 -0.94 -26.64
N LYS A 248 0.89 -0.55 -26.46
CA LYS A 248 1.37 0.12 -25.22
C LYS A 248 0.53 1.35 -24.89
N SER A 249 0.25 2.19 -25.88
CA SER A 249 -0.58 3.39 -25.69
C SER A 249 -2.02 3.05 -25.32
N LEU A 250 -2.63 2.06 -25.96
CA LEU A 250 -4.00 1.62 -25.65
C LEU A 250 -4.11 1.05 -24.23
N ILE A 251 -3.14 0.23 -23.81
CA ILE A 251 -3.09 -0.33 -22.45
C ILE A 251 -2.97 0.80 -21.43
N PHE A 252 -2.06 1.76 -21.69
CA PHE A 252 -1.87 2.92 -20.82
C PHE A 252 -3.15 3.74 -20.70
N LEU A 253 -3.81 4.05 -21.79
CA LEU A 253 -5.07 4.79 -21.80
C LEU A 253 -6.19 4.03 -21.07
N ASN A 254 -6.34 2.74 -21.32
CA ASN A 254 -7.37 1.92 -20.64
C ASN A 254 -7.16 1.87 -19.11
N GLY A 255 -5.91 1.89 -18.66
CA GLY A 255 -5.59 1.90 -17.22
C GLY A 255 -5.79 3.25 -16.54
N ASN A 256 -5.66 4.37 -17.29
CA ASN A 256 -5.61 5.72 -16.73
C ASN A 256 -6.81 6.61 -17.07
N LEU A 257 -7.64 6.23 -18.05
CA LEU A 257 -8.87 6.97 -18.33
C LEU A 257 -9.93 6.68 -17.26
N PRO A 258 -10.71 7.70 -16.83
CA PRO A 258 -11.85 7.49 -15.96
C PRO A 258 -12.80 6.47 -16.61
N LYS A 259 -13.09 5.40 -15.92
CA LYS A 259 -14.14 4.48 -16.35
C LYS A 259 -15.48 5.13 -15.97
N ASP A 260 -16.23 5.58 -16.95
CA ASP A 260 -17.62 5.96 -16.71
C ASP A 260 -18.30 4.80 -15.97
N LYS A 261 -18.83 5.10 -14.79
CA LYS A 261 -19.69 4.17 -14.08
C LYS A 261 -20.95 3.97 -14.94
N LYS A 262 -20.88 3.06 -15.90
CA LYS A 262 -22.11 2.52 -16.49
C LYS A 262 -22.82 1.79 -15.36
N GLU A 263 -23.83 2.43 -14.83
CA GLU A 263 -24.88 1.76 -14.06
C GLU A 263 -25.33 0.57 -14.89
N ARG A 264 -25.13 -0.62 -14.35
CA ARG A 264 -25.76 -1.82 -14.92
C ARG A 264 -27.23 -1.77 -14.52
N PRO A 265 -28.15 -1.98 -15.47
CA PRO A 265 -29.55 -2.05 -15.20
C PRO A 265 -29.90 -3.21 -14.27
#